data_0bc449d50f71a16002aba59227338b94
#
_entry.id   0bc449d50f71a16002aba59227338b94
#
_cell.length_a   1.000
_cell.length_b   1.000
_cell.length_c   1.000
_cell.angle_alpha   90.00
_cell.angle_beta   90.00
_cell.angle_gamma   90.00
#
_symmetry.space_group_name_H-M   'P 1'
#
loop_
_entity.id
_entity.type
_entity.pdbx_description
1 polymer ?
#
loop_
_entity_poly.entity_id
_entity_poly.type
_entity_poly.pdbx_seq_one_letter_code
_entity_poly.pdbx_strand_id
1 'polypeptide(L)'
;MDKYYKENRYYIAETSKAFTYYMKDVIDKKNLAFCHSKLYYKDIYSFAGVSESYGEKILNMEKHTKNRDLIIRFCVAGRFQLNEINTALKLYGMKPLYAKDKRDACIIVAINNRKYDLGDIDDMLVKNGLVKLSADG
;
A
#
# COMPACT_ATOMS: atom_id res chain seq x y z
N MET A 1 1.19 10.62 17.05
CA MET A 1 0.97 11.64 16.08
C MET A 1 1.43 12.94 16.63
N ASP A 2 2.28 13.57 15.92
CA ASP A 2 2.80 14.83 16.34
C ASP A 2 1.78 15.95 16.14
N LYS A 3 2.17 17.14 16.50
CA LYS A 3 1.29 18.28 16.42
C LYS A 3 0.81 18.55 14.99
N TYR A 4 1.71 18.43 14.01
CA TYR A 4 1.33 18.61 12.62
C TYR A 4 0.18 17.70 12.27
N TYR A 5 0.32 16.45 12.61
CA TYR A 5 -0.68 15.45 12.28
C TYR A 5 -1.96 15.67 13.06
N LYS A 6 -1.87 16.09 14.31
CA LYS A 6 -3.05 16.44 15.08
C LYS A 6 -3.80 17.59 14.48
N GLU A 7 -3.08 18.66 14.13
CA GLU A 7 -3.70 19.84 13.57
C GLU A 7 -4.23 19.61 12.17
N ASN A 8 -3.55 18.79 11.40
CA ASN A 8 -3.91 18.60 10.01
C ASN A 8 -4.69 17.32 9.77
N ARG A 9 -4.84 16.49 10.78
CA ARG A 9 -5.54 15.22 10.61
C ARG A 9 -6.97 15.42 10.14
N TYR A 10 -7.69 16.29 10.79
CA TYR A 10 -9.07 16.54 10.40
C TYR A 10 -9.16 17.10 9.00
N TYR A 11 -8.30 18.05 8.72
CA TYR A 11 -8.25 18.63 7.40
C TYR A 11 -7.97 17.56 6.35
N ILE A 12 -6.96 16.75 6.58
CA ILE A 12 -6.59 15.68 5.64
C ILE A 12 -7.73 14.67 5.52
N ALA A 13 -8.30 14.25 6.64
CA ALA A 13 -9.36 13.24 6.63
C ALA A 13 -10.64 13.73 5.96
N GLU A 14 -10.87 15.04 5.96
CA GLU A 14 -12.06 15.62 5.36
C GLU A 14 -11.89 15.90 3.88
N THR A 15 -10.68 15.75 3.35
CA THR A 15 -10.44 15.99 1.93
C THR A 15 -10.51 14.70 1.16
N SER A 16 -10.84 14.82 -0.13
CA SER A 16 -10.82 13.66 -1.03
C SER A 16 -9.40 13.16 -1.28
N LYS A 17 -8.40 13.85 -0.74
CA LYS A 17 -6.98 13.52 -0.96
C LYS A 17 -6.29 12.97 0.27
N ALA A 18 -7.03 12.56 1.29
CA ALA A 18 -6.44 12.03 2.52
C ALA A 18 -5.52 10.83 2.24
N PHE A 19 -5.96 9.92 1.38
CA PHE A 19 -5.15 8.78 0.98
C PHE A 19 -3.85 9.24 0.33
N THR A 20 -3.94 10.20 -0.59
CA THR A 20 -2.78 10.73 -1.31
C THR A 20 -1.73 11.29 -0.34
N TYR A 21 -2.17 12.12 0.57
CA TYR A 21 -1.26 12.75 1.53
C TYR A 21 -0.60 11.70 2.42
N TYR A 22 -1.35 10.73 2.87
CA TYR A 22 -0.81 9.67 3.73
C TYR A 22 0.24 8.85 2.99
N MET A 23 -0.07 8.40 1.77
CA MET A 23 0.85 7.60 0.98
C MET A 23 2.16 8.33 0.74
N LYS A 24 2.08 9.59 0.33
CA LYS A 24 3.28 10.37 0.05
C LYS A 24 4.08 10.63 1.31
N ASP A 25 3.40 10.90 2.43
CA ASP A 25 4.08 11.12 3.70
C ASP A 25 4.88 9.91 4.13
N VAL A 26 4.29 8.72 4.07
CA VAL A 26 4.97 7.48 4.47
C VAL A 26 6.16 7.21 3.54
N ILE A 27 5.95 7.32 2.23
CA ILE A 27 7.01 7.08 1.25
C ILE A 27 8.16 8.06 1.44
N ASP A 28 7.85 9.34 1.64
CA ASP A 28 8.88 10.37 1.84
C ASP A 28 9.68 10.10 3.11
N LYS A 29 9.03 9.70 4.18
CA LYS A 29 9.72 9.37 5.43
C LYS A 29 10.63 8.18 5.26
N LYS A 30 10.21 7.17 4.52
CA LYS A 30 11.06 6.01 4.25
C LYS A 30 12.27 6.40 3.39
N ASN A 31 12.08 7.30 2.44
CA ASN A 31 13.19 7.78 1.62
C ASN A 31 14.21 8.56 2.44
N LEU A 32 13.76 9.31 3.43
CA LEU A 32 14.68 10.01 4.34
C LEU A 32 15.45 9.04 5.21
N ALA A 33 14.80 7.97 5.67
CA ALA A 33 15.42 6.99 6.55
C ALA A 33 16.37 6.06 5.81
N PHE A 34 16.08 5.75 4.54
CA PHE A 34 16.83 4.75 3.76
C PHE A 34 17.30 5.33 2.45
N CYS A 35 18.17 6.33 2.53
CA CYS A 35 18.63 7.07 1.34
C CYS A 35 19.32 6.20 0.30
N HIS A 36 19.86 5.02 0.69
CA HIS A 36 20.51 4.10 -0.24
C HIS A 36 19.51 3.27 -1.05
N SER A 37 18.26 3.22 -0.60
CA SER A 37 17.23 2.41 -1.24
C SER A 37 16.01 3.26 -1.52
N LYS A 38 16.24 4.38 -2.19
CA LYS A 38 15.18 5.35 -2.45
C LYS A 38 14.06 4.74 -3.27
N LEU A 39 12.83 5.01 -2.85
CA LEU A 39 11.63 4.57 -3.54
C LEU A 39 11.18 5.64 -4.50
N TYR A 40 11.11 5.29 -5.78
CA TYR A 40 10.60 6.19 -6.81
C TYR A 40 9.18 5.78 -7.16
N TYR A 41 8.32 6.76 -7.38
CA TYR A 41 6.91 6.47 -7.67
C TYR A 41 6.75 5.62 -8.93
N LYS A 42 7.55 5.85 -9.95
CA LYS A 42 7.48 5.05 -11.17
C LYS A 42 7.74 3.57 -10.89
N ASP A 43 8.64 3.27 -9.95
CA ASP A 43 8.96 1.89 -9.59
C ASP A 43 7.82 1.27 -8.77
N ILE A 44 7.15 2.08 -7.95
CA ILE A 44 5.99 1.61 -7.20
C ILE A 44 4.87 1.22 -8.17
N TYR A 45 4.63 2.03 -9.19
CA TYR A 45 3.60 1.72 -10.19
C TYR A 45 3.95 0.47 -10.98
N SER A 46 5.22 0.36 -11.38
CA SER A 46 5.70 -0.81 -12.11
C SER A 46 5.53 -2.08 -11.27
N PHE A 47 5.93 -2.03 -10.01
CA PHE A 47 5.76 -3.16 -9.08
C PHE A 47 4.28 -3.53 -8.96
N ALA A 48 3.41 -2.55 -8.88
CA ALA A 48 1.98 -2.78 -8.74
C ALA A 48 1.32 -3.30 -10.02
N GLY A 49 2.06 -3.30 -11.12
CA GLY A 49 1.55 -3.84 -12.39
C GLY A 49 0.65 -2.89 -13.15
N VAL A 50 0.81 -1.60 -12.95
CA VAL A 50 0.01 -0.60 -13.67
C VAL A 50 0.93 0.39 -14.39
N SER A 51 0.37 1.06 -15.39
CA SER A 51 1.11 2.11 -16.08
C SER A 51 1.37 3.28 -15.14
N GLU A 52 2.41 4.04 -15.43
CA GLU A 52 2.73 5.22 -14.65
C GLU A 52 1.56 6.20 -14.62
N SER A 53 0.95 6.42 -15.77
CA SER A 53 -0.19 7.34 -15.87
C SER A 53 -1.36 6.89 -15.00
N TYR A 54 -1.73 5.61 -15.06
CA TYR A 54 -2.84 5.11 -14.27
C TYR A 54 -2.50 5.09 -12.78
N GLY A 55 -1.29 4.64 -12.45
CA GLY A 55 -0.84 4.62 -11.05
C GLY A 55 -0.86 5.99 -10.41
N GLU A 56 -0.40 6.99 -11.16
CA GLU A 56 -0.40 8.36 -10.68
C GLU A 56 -1.82 8.86 -10.41
N LYS A 57 -2.75 8.54 -11.31
CA LYS A 57 -4.14 8.96 -11.13
C LYS A 57 -4.80 8.30 -9.93
N ILE A 58 -4.51 7.02 -9.70
CA ILE A 58 -5.03 6.33 -8.51
C ILE A 58 -4.41 6.92 -7.25
N LEU A 59 -3.11 7.10 -7.23
CA LEU A 59 -2.42 7.64 -6.06
C LEU A 59 -2.91 9.05 -5.72
N ASN A 60 -3.15 9.87 -6.73
CA ASN A 60 -3.60 11.25 -6.54
C ASN A 60 -5.11 11.39 -6.45
N MET A 61 -5.84 10.27 -6.40
CA MET A 61 -7.30 10.25 -6.28
C MET A 61 -8.01 10.94 -7.44
N GLU A 62 -7.38 10.97 -8.61
CA GLU A 62 -8.01 11.47 -9.82
C GLU A 62 -8.85 10.39 -10.47
N LYS A 63 -8.55 9.12 -10.18
CA LYS A 63 -9.36 7.98 -10.53
C LYS A 63 -9.52 7.09 -9.31
N HIS A 64 -10.63 6.39 -9.23
CA HIS A 64 -10.89 5.44 -8.15
C HIS A 64 -10.83 4.02 -8.66
N THR A 65 -10.42 3.12 -7.80
CA THR A 65 -10.46 1.69 -8.06
C THR A 65 -11.19 0.99 -6.93
N LYS A 66 -11.83 -0.12 -7.25
CA LYS A 66 -12.38 -1.02 -6.24
C LYS A 66 -11.46 -2.20 -5.98
N ASN A 67 -10.32 -2.21 -6.63
CA ASN A 67 -9.36 -3.30 -6.53
C ASN A 67 -8.49 -3.11 -5.29
N ARG A 68 -8.86 -3.80 -4.21
CA ARG A 68 -8.14 -3.72 -2.94
C ARG A 68 -6.71 -4.22 -3.09
N ASP A 69 -6.51 -5.25 -3.90
CA ASP A 69 -5.18 -5.79 -4.13
C ASP A 69 -4.24 -4.76 -4.74
N LEU A 70 -4.75 -3.89 -5.61
CA LEU A 70 -3.93 -2.83 -6.20
C LEU A 70 -3.40 -1.90 -5.11
N ILE A 71 -4.25 -1.50 -4.18
CA ILE A 71 -3.83 -0.62 -3.09
C ILE A 71 -2.82 -1.34 -2.19
N ILE A 72 -3.05 -2.62 -1.91
CA ILE A 72 -2.10 -3.42 -1.14
C ILE A 72 -0.75 -3.49 -1.88
N ARG A 73 -0.77 -3.69 -3.19
CA ARG A 73 0.48 -3.72 -3.96
C ARG A 73 1.25 -2.39 -3.90
N PHE A 74 0.55 -1.26 -3.94
CA PHE A 74 1.22 0.03 -3.74
C PHE A 74 1.93 0.07 -2.39
N CYS A 75 1.27 -0.40 -1.35
CA CYS A 75 1.83 -0.38 -0.01
C CYS A 75 3.01 -1.34 0.12
N VAL A 76 2.91 -2.53 -0.49
CA VAL A 76 4.00 -3.49 -0.48
C VAL A 76 5.21 -2.92 -1.23
N ALA A 77 4.97 -2.28 -2.37
CA ALA A 77 6.03 -1.64 -3.13
C ALA A 77 6.72 -0.55 -2.31
N GLY A 78 5.95 0.16 -1.50
CA GLY A 78 6.47 1.19 -0.61
C GLY A 78 7.06 0.67 0.68
N ARG A 79 7.08 -0.63 0.86
CA ARG A 79 7.61 -1.28 2.07
C ARG A 79 6.88 -0.83 3.33
N PHE A 80 5.58 -0.69 3.23
CA PHE A 80 4.74 -0.29 4.36
C PHE A 80 4.67 -1.38 5.41
N GLN A 81 4.68 -0.98 6.67
CA GLN A 81 4.40 -1.89 7.78
C GLN A 81 2.89 -2.18 7.82
N LEU A 82 2.51 -3.20 8.56
CA LEU A 82 1.12 -3.62 8.62
C LEU A 82 0.16 -2.50 9.03
N ASN A 83 0.51 -1.76 10.08
CA ASN A 83 -0.32 -0.65 10.52
C ASN A 83 -0.45 0.43 9.46
N GLU A 84 0.61 0.66 8.68
CA GLU A 84 0.59 1.64 7.60
C GLU A 84 -0.29 1.18 6.45
N ILE A 85 -0.22 -0.11 6.10
CA ILE A 85 -1.10 -0.67 5.06
C ILE A 85 -2.56 -0.53 5.49
N ASN A 86 -2.86 -0.86 6.73
CA ASN A 86 -4.24 -0.80 7.22
C ASN A 86 -4.76 0.63 7.27
N THR A 87 -3.92 1.58 7.61
CA THR A 87 -4.30 2.98 7.57
C THR A 87 -4.60 3.44 6.14
N ALA A 88 -3.73 3.06 5.20
CA ALA A 88 -3.93 3.40 3.79
C ALA A 88 -5.23 2.81 3.26
N LEU A 89 -5.51 1.55 3.59
CA LEU A 89 -6.75 0.91 3.16
C LEU A 89 -7.98 1.63 3.71
N LYS A 90 -7.95 1.98 4.98
CA LYS A 90 -9.06 2.71 5.60
C LYS A 90 -9.28 4.07 4.96
N LEU A 91 -8.21 4.79 4.70
CA LEU A 91 -8.30 6.10 4.07
C LEU A 91 -8.84 6.00 2.64
N TYR A 92 -8.60 4.88 1.98
CA TYR A 92 -9.14 4.64 0.64
C TYR A 92 -10.58 4.13 0.69
N GLY A 93 -11.12 3.88 1.88
CA GLY A 93 -12.48 3.37 2.04
C GLY A 93 -12.57 1.86 1.92
N MET A 94 -11.48 1.15 2.15
CA MET A 94 -11.42 -0.30 2.04
C MET A 94 -11.19 -0.94 3.40
N LYS A 95 -11.53 -2.22 3.51
CA LYS A 95 -11.34 -2.95 4.75
C LYS A 95 -9.85 -3.17 5.01
N PRO A 96 -9.39 -2.98 6.26
CA PRO A 96 -8.01 -3.34 6.60
C PRO A 96 -7.82 -4.85 6.49
N LEU A 97 -6.56 -5.28 6.50
CA LEU A 97 -6.23 -6.70 6.50
C LEU A 97 -6.75 -7.35 7.77
N TYR A 98 -7.42 -8.48 7.61
CA TYR A 98 -8.11 -9.16 8.70
C TYR A 98 -7.46 -10.52 8.96
N ALA A 99 -6.94 -10.70 10.16
CA ALA A 99 -6.16 -11.89 10.50
C ALA A 99 -6.95 -13.20 10.45
N LYS A 100 -8.27 -13.14 10.53
CA LYS A 100 -9.09 -14.35 10.47
C LYS A 100 -9.48 -14.73 9.05
N ASP A 101 -9.19 -13.88 8.08
CA ASP A 101 -9.32 -14.23 6.67
C ASP A 101 -8.03 -14.90 6.24
N LYS A 102 -8.11 -16.08 5.65
CA LYS A 102 -6.94 -16.87 5.31
C LYS A 102 -5.96 -16.13 4.40
N ARG A 103 -6.48 -15.48 3.38
CA ARG A 103 -5.64 -14.78 2.41
C ARG A 103 -4.99 -13.56 3.05
N ASP A 104 -5.78 -12.78 3.77
CA ASP A 104 -5.26 -11.62 4.48
C ASP A 104 -4.21 -12.04 5.51
N ALA A 105 -4.46 -13.14 6.23
CA ALA A 105 -3.51 -13.65 7.22
C ALA A 105 -2.17 -13.99 6.58
N CYS A 106 -2.21 -14.57 5.39
CA CYS A 106 -1.00 -14.91 4.65
C CYS A 106 -0.20 -13.65 4.29
N ILE A 107 -0.91 -12.62 3.83
CA ILE A 107 -0.28 -11.35 3.50
C ILE A 107 0.30 -10.70 4.77
N ILE A 108 -0.44 -10.75 5.87
CA ILE A 108 0.01 -10.21 7.15
C ILE A 108 1.33 -10.87 7.58
N VAL A 109 1.39 -12.19 7.47
CA VAL A 109 2.60 -12.94 7.83
C VAL A 109 3.78 -12.48 6.98
N ALA A 110 3.56 -12.33 5.66
CA ALA A 110 4.61 -11.88 4.76
C ALA A 110 5.13 -10.50 5.17
N ILE A 111 4.22 -9.56 5.42
CA ILE A 111 4.60 -8.20 5.82
C ILE A 111 5.35 -8.20 7.15
N ASN A 112 4.87 -8.96 8.12
CA ASN A 112 5.51 -9.03 9.43
C ASN A 112 6.91 -9.67 9.35
N ASN A 113 7.14 -10.50 8.34
CA ASN A 113 8.45 -11.08 8.09
C ASN A 113 9.26 -10.26 7.10
N ARG A 114 8.81 -9.06 6.78
CA ARG A 114 9.48 -8.12 5.88
C ARG A 114 9.73 -8.70 4.50
N LYS A 115 8.78 -9.48 4.01
CA LYS A 115 8.82 -10.02 2.66
C LYS A 115 8.03 -9.09 1.76
N TYR A 116 8.76 -8.24 1.06
CA TYR A 116 8.17 -7.24 0.18
C TYR A 116 8.36 -7.56 -1.30
N ASP A 117 8.81 -8.76 -1.60
CA ASP A 117 8.91 -9.24 -2.98
C ASP A 117 7.57 -9.85 -3.37
N LEU A 118 6.99 -9.36 -4.46
CA LEU A 118 5.67 -9.81 -4.88
C LEU A 118 5.67 -11.30 -5.25
N GLY A 119 6.77 -11.78 -5.86
CA GLY A 119 6.89 -13.19 -6.18
C GLY A 119 6.86 -14.08 -4.94
N ASP A 120 7.54 -13.65 -3.88
CA ASP A 120 7.54 -14.40 -2.62
C ASP A 120 6.16 -14.46 -2.00
N ILE A 121 5.45 -13.34 -2.03
CA ILE A 121 4.08 -13.28 -1.50
C ILE A 121 3.16 -14.17 -2.32
N ASP A 122 3.26 -14.09 -3.64
CA ASP A 122 2.44 -14.91 -4.54
C ASP A 122 2.71 -16.40 -4.34
N ASP A 123 3.98 -16.77 -4.19
CA ASP A 123 4.34 -18.18 -3.94
C ASP A 123 3.70 -18.68 -2.63
N MET A 124 3.73 -17.88 -1.61
CA MET A 124 3.13 -18.21 -0.33
C MET A 124 1.61 -18.37 -0.46
N LEU A 125 0.98 -17.48 -1.20
CA LEU A 125 -0.47 -17.55 -1.41
C LEU A 125 -0.85 -18.79 -2.20
N VAL A 126 -0.17 -19.03 -3.33
CA VAL A 126 -0.46 -20.17 -4.19
C VAL A 126 -0.20 -21.48 -3.45
N LYS A 127 0.86 -21.56 -2.68
CA LYS A 127 1.19 -22.74 -1.88
C LYS A 127 0.06 -23.08 -0.91
N ASN A 128 -0.66 -22.09 -0.45
CA ASN A 128 -1.78 -22.28 0.47
C ASN A 128 -3.14 -22.34 -0.24
N GLY A 129 -3.14 -22.49 -1.55
CA GLY A 129 -4.36 -22.60 -2.33
C GLY A 129 -5.11 -21.29 -2.48
N LEU A 130 -4.42 -20.17 -2.36
CA LEU A 130 -5.03 -18.85 -2.39
C LEU A 130 -4.65 -18.12 -3.68
N VAL A 131 -5.48 -17.13 -4.04
CA VAL A 131 -5.26 -16.35 -5.25
C VAL A 131 -4.07 -15.40 -5.05
N LYS A 132 -3.25 -15.26 -6.08
CA LYS A 132 -2.08 -14.39 -6.06
C LYS A 132 -2.47 -12.94 -5.79
N LEU A 133 -1.52 -12.19 -5.26
CA LEU A 133 -1.68 -10.75 -5.04
C LEU A 133 -1.37 -9.98 -6.32
N SER A 134 -0.45 -10.47 -7.14
CA SER A 134 -0.02 -9.78 -8.35
C SER A 134 -1.17 -9.65 -9.36
N ALA A 135 -1.07 -8.63 -10.21
CA ALA A 135 -2.06 -8.41 -11.25
C ALA A 135 -2.04 -9.58 -12.23
N ASP A 136 -3.22 -9.95 -12.71
CA ASP A 136 -3.33 -10.93 -13.78
C ASP A 136 -2.78 -10.32 -15.05
N GLY A 137 -1.93 -11.02 -15.63
CA GLY A 137 -1.10 -10.69 -16.73
C GLY A 137 -1.54 -9.87 -17.81
#